data_06d85f19aef102e2247a3053e9dbd2b0
#
_entry.id   06d85f19aef102e2247a3053e9dbd2b0
#
_cell.length_a   1.000
_cell.length_b   1.000
_cell.length_c   1.000
_cell.angle_alpha   90.00
_cell.angle_beta   90.00
_cell.angle_gamma   90.00
#
_symmetry.space_group_name_H-M   'P 1'
#
loop_
_entity.id
_entity.type
_entity.pdbx_description
1 polymer ?
#
loop_
_entity_poly.entity_id
_entity_poly.type
_entity_poly.pdbx_seq_one_letter_code
_entity_poly.pdbx_strand_id
1 'polypeptide(L)'
;MIRLFASDMDGTLLNDKGYISDRTINAVKKLQKHGIHFIVNTGRDYHAAKRELDAASLSCDMICHSGACTYDVHGNGFHIASLPKSIAKQILTVFERHGAFADIATEYGKTSITDKNTLLSYYKNEVFPAVEQEGIVYFRTWHDFAMMVSKVRFFEGKESLLGCETPIYKISTTFFDQDKINALKDDIHGIDQLHAVSTSKNDLEITHVNAQKGTALLRYAQTKKITPSQILAVGDSGNDL
;
A
#
# COMPACT_ATOMS: atom_id res chain seq x y z
N MET A 1 11.24 -28.16 5.57
CA MET A 1 12.25 -27.31 4.90
C MET A 1 11.53 -26.10 4.31
N ILE A 2 12.05 -24.88 4.50
CA ILE A 2 11.48 -23.65 3.94
C ILE A 2 11.67 -23.63 2.43
N ARG A 3 10.62 -23.25 1.71
CA ARG A 3 10.57 -23.17 0.24
C ARG A 3 10.15 -21.79 -0.27
N LEU A 4 9.53 -20.96 0.58
CA LEU A 4 9.11 -19.60 0.27
C LEU A 4 9.56 -18.67 1.41
N PHE A 5 10.24 -17.60 1.04
CA PHE A 5 10.63 -16.52 1.94
C PHE A 5 9.90 -15.24 1.48
N ALA A 6 9.04 -14.72 2.32
CA ALA A 6 8.32 -13.46 2.10
C ALA A 6 8.90 -12.38 2.99
N SER A 7 9.18 -11.22 2.41
CA SER A 7 9.68 -10.05 3.15
C SER A 7 8.78 -8.85 2.93
N ASP A 8 8.40 -8.17 4.00
CA ASP A 8 7.97 -6.79 3.88
C ASP A 8 9.11 -5.92 3.36
N MET A 9 8.79 -4.71 2.92
CA MET A 9 9.76 -3.82 2.30
C MET A 9 10.22 -2.71 3.24
N ASP A 10 9.30 -1.90 3.73
CA ASP A 10 9.60 -0.75 4.59
C ASP A 10 9.88 -1.21 6.02
N GLY A 11 11.01 -0.78 6.61
CA GLY A 11 11.40 -1.24 7.95
C GLY A 11 11.97 -2.67 8.02
N THR A 12 11.88 -3.45 6.92
CA THR A 12 12.33 -4.85 6.89
C THR A 12 13.39 -5.10 5.81
N LEU A 13 13.01 -5.08 4.52
CA LEU A 13 13.95 -5.28 3.41
C LEU A 13 14.81 -4.04 3.15
N LEU A 14 14.20 -2.86 3.26
CA LEU A 14 14.87 -1.56 3.18
C LEU A 14 15.47 -1.19 4.54
N ASN A 15 16.66 -0.61 4.52
CA ASN A 15 17.28 -0.03 5.72
C ASN A 15 16.73 1.38 6.01
N ASP A 16 17.18 1.98 7.13
CA ASP A 16 16.77 3.34 7.57
C ASP A 16 17.06 4.46 6.54
N LYS A 17 17.90 4.18 5.55
CA LYS A 17 18.20 5.12 4.46
C LYS A 17 17.32 4.87 3.21
N GLY A 18 16.42 3.89 3.26
CA GLY A 18 15.46 3.58 2.20
C GLY A 18 16.03 2.78 1.03
N TYR A 19 17.11 2.04 1.21
CA TYR A 19 17.66 1.16 0.18
C TYR A 19 17.94 -0.26 0.70
N ILE A 20 18.05 -1.23 -0.21
CA ILE A 20 18.40 -2.62 0.12
C ILE A 20 19.93 -2.72 0.22
N SER A 21 20.45 -3.12 1.38
CA SER A 21 21.89 -3.22 1.61
C SER A 21 22.54 -4.35 0.81
N ASP A 22 23.84 -4.25 0.49
CA ASP A 22 24.58 -5.33 -0.19
C ASP A 22 24.51 -6.66 0.57
N ARG A 23 24.50 -6.61 1.91
CA ARG A 23 24.31 -7.80 2.75
C ARG A 23 22.96 -8.46 2.49
N THR A 24 21.90 -7.67 2.42
CA THR A 24 20.54 -8.15 2.15
C THR A 24 20.43 -8.68 0.72
N ILE A 25 20.98 -7.94 -0.26
CA ILE A 25 21.03 -8.37 -1.67
C ILE A 25 21.69 -9.75 -1.80
N ASN A 26 22.86 -9.92 -1.16
CA ASN A 26 23.60 -11.20 -1.19
C ASN A 26 22.81 -12.34 -0.51
N ALA A 27 22.10 -12.04 0.58
CA ALA A 27 21.26 -13.04 1.26
C ALA A 27 20.09 -13.47 0.37
N VAL A 28 19.38 -12.54 -0.28
CA VAL A 28 18.28 -12.86 -1.21
C VAL A 28 18.79 -13.67 -2.40
N LYS A 29 19.90 -13.27 -3.03
CA LYS A 29 20.50 -14.03 -4.13
C LYS A 29 20.91 -15.46 -3.71
N LYS A 30 21.39 -15.62 -2.46
CA LYS A 30 21.72 -16.94 -1.90
C LYS A 30 20.46 -17.79 -1.71
N LEU A 31 19.36 -17.24 -1.19
CA LEU A 31 18.08 -17.94 -1.08
C LEU A 31 17.60 -18.43 -2.45
N GLN A 32 17.58 -17.55 -3.45
CA GLN A 32 17.16 -17.88 -4.81
C GLN A 32 18.05 -18.98 -5.45
N LYS A 33 19.38 -18.91 -5.22
CA LYS A 33 20.32 -19.95 -5.68
C LYS A 33 20.05 -21.33 -5.07
N HIS A 34 19.49 -21.38 -3.86
CA HIS A 34 19.11 -22.63 -3.20
C HIS A 34 17.68 -23.09 -3.55
N GLY A 35 17.04 -22.46 -4.55
CA GLY A 35 15.70 -22.83 -4.99
C GLY A 35 14.59 -22.39 -4.03
N ILE A 36 14.87 -21.47 -3.10
CA ILE A 36 13.86 -20.88 -2.22
C ILE A 36 13.24 -19.73 -2.98
N HIS A 37 11.92 -19.73 -3.15
CA HIS A 37 11.19 -18.61 -3.72
C HIS A 37 11.31 -17.41 -2.78
N PHE A 38 11.71 -16.28 -3.31
CA PHE A 38 11.69 -15.00 -2.60
C PHE A 38 10.56 -14.14 -3.18
N ILE A 39 9.75 -13.55 -2.32
CA ILE A 39 8.66 -12.64 -2.69
C ILE A 39 8.68 -11.41 -1.77
N VAL A 40 8.44 -10.25 -2.34
CA VAL A 40 8.15 -9.03 -1.57
C VAL A 40 6.66 -8.94 -1.29
N ASN A 41 6.28 -8.55 -0.05
CA ASN A 41 4.89 -8.43 0.39
C ASN A 41 4.69 -7.08 1.07
N THR A 42 4.24 -6.06 0.32
CA THR A 42 4.32 -4.65 0.71
C THR A 42 3.00 -3.90 0.56
N GLY A 43 2.85 -2.81 1.31
CA GLY A 43 1.79 -1.82 1.11
C GLY A 43 2.01 -0.89 -0.08
N ARG A 44 3.21 -0.89 -0.67
CA ARG A 44 3.56 -0.07 -1.84
C ARG A 44 2.83 -0.53 -3.10
N ASP A 45 2.70 0.38 -4.07
CA ASP A 45 2.32 0.02 -5.44
C ASP A 45 3.46 -0.71 -6.17
N TYR A 46 3.11 -1.35 -7.29
CA TYR A 46 4.05 -2.10 -8.10
C TYR A 46 5.28 -1.27 -8.54
N HIS A 47 5.07 -0.06 -9.04
CA HIS A 47 6.16 0.75 -9.57
C HIS A 47 7.11 1.23 -8.47
N ALA A 48 6.57 1.58 -7.30
CA ALA A 48 7.36 1.96 -6.14
C ALA A 48 8.19 0.78 -5.61
N ALA A 49 7.60 -0.42 -5.51
CA ALA A 49 8.31 -1.61 -5.08
C ALA A 49 9.35 -2.06 -6.12
N LYS A 50 8.99 -2.08 -7.40
CA LYS A 50 9.86 -2.47 -8.52
C LYS A 50 11.11 -1.60 -8.62
N ARG A 51 10.96 -0.30 -8.43
CA ARG A 51 12.09 0.65 -8.47
C ARG A 51 13.18 0.29 -7.46
N GLU A 52 12.81 -0.07 -6.23
CA GLU A 52 13.79 -0.44 -5.18
C GLU A 52 14.46 -1.79 -5.48
N LEU A 53 13.70 -2.75 -6.03
CA LEU A 53 14.25 -4.04 -6.46
C LEU A 53 15.21 -3.87 -7.64
N ASP A 54 14.87 -3.04 -8.63
CA ASP A 54 15.73 -2.76 -9.78
C ASP A 54 17.03 -2.07 -9.37
N ALA A 55 16.96 -1.08 -8.46
CA ALA A 55 18.14 -0.44 -7.91
C ALA A 55 19.09 -1.43 -7.21
N ALA A 56 18.54 -2.50 -6.63
CA ALA A 56 19.29 -3.59 -6.00
C ALA A 56 19.66 -4.73 -6.97
N SER A 57 19.30 -4.65 -8.24
CA SER A 57 19.44 -5.75 -9.20
C SER A 57 18.87 -7.08 -8.68
N LEU A 58 17.69 -6.99 -8.05
CA LEU A 58 16.89 -8.11 -7.58
C LEU A 58 15.64 -8.27 -8.45
N SER A 59 15.23 -9.52 -8.66
CA SER A 59 14.00 -9.87 -9.37
C SER A 59 13.24 -10.92 -8.60
N CYS A 60 11.97 -10.64 -8.33
CA CYS A 60 11.04 -11.57 -7.67
C CYS A 60 9.59 -11.18 -7.98
N ASP A 61 8.67 -12.10 -7.72
CA ASP A 61 7.24 -11.78 -7.68
C ASP A 61 6.95 -10.84 -6.50
N MET A 62 5.89 -10.05 -6.58
CA MET A 62 5.54 -9.06 -5.55
C MET A 62 4.06 -9.11 -5.21
N ILE A 63 3.75 -9.10 -3.92
CA ILE A 63 2.42 -8.80 -3.40
C ILE A 63 2.41 -7.32 -3.03
N CYS A 64 1.56 -6.53 -3.68
CA CYS A 64 1.48 -5.09 -3.54
C CYS A 64 0.13 -4.63 -2.98
N HIS A 65 0.03 -3.34 -2.64
CA HIS A 65 -1.19 -2.73 -2.12
C HIS A 65 -1.77 -3.48 -0.91
N SER A 66 -0.88 -3.88 0.04
CA SER A 66 -1.27 -4.60 1.26
C SER A 66 -2.01 -5.93 1.01
N GLY A 67 -1.68 -6.60 -0.10
CA GLY A 67 -2.29 -7.88 -0.48
C GLY A 67 -3.36 -7.80 -1.57
N ALA A 68 -3.67 -6.60 -2.09
CA ALA A 68 -4.75 -6.43 -3.07
C ALA A 68 -4.39 -6.91 -4.49
N CYS A 69 -3.11 -6.96 -4.84
CA CYS A 69 -2.67 -7.47 -6.14
C CYS A 69 -1.30 -8.15 -6.04
N THR A 70 -1.16 -9.29 -6.70
CA THR A 70 0.14 -9.97 -6.87
C THR A 70 0.63 -9.74 -8.29
N TYR A 71 1.91 -9.44 -8.44
CA TYR A 71 2.57 -9.24 -9.74
C TYR A 71 3.68 -10.27 -9.92
N ASP A 72 3.79 -10.82 -11.11
CA ASP A 72 4.93 -11.64 -11.49
C ASP A 72 6.17 -10.79 -11.78
N VAL A 73 7.31 -11.44 -12.04
CA VAL A 73 8.58 -10.77 -12.38
C VAL A 73 8.52 -9.90 -13.63
N HIS A 74 7.50 -10.11 -14.48
CA HIS A 74 7.29 -9.36 -15.73
C HIS A 74 6.32 -8.19 -15.55
N GLY A 75 5.69 -8.05 -14.37
CA GLY A 75 4.73 -7.01 -14.06
C GLY A 75 3.28 -7.35 -14.42
N ASN A 76 2.99 -8.60 -14.74
CA ASN A 76 1.62 -9.03 -14.97
C ASN A 76 0.91 -9.20 -13.63
N GLY A 77 -0.19 -8.47 -13.43
CA GLY A 77 -1.03 -8.58 -12.25
C GLY A 77 -1.89 -9.84 -12.26
N PHE A 78 -1.96 -10.53 -11.13
CA PHE A 78 -2.85 -11.67 -10.90
C PHE A 78 -3.30 -11.72 -9.44
N HIS A 79 -4.30 -12.55 -9.09
CA HIS A 79 -4.90 -12.63 -7.75
C HIS A 79 -5.32 -11.26 -7.20
N ILE A 80 -6.15 -10.57 -7.98
CA ILE A 80 -6.67 -9.25 -7.62
C ILE A 80 -7.79 -9.39 -6.59
N ALA A 81 -7.68 -8.64 -5.48
CA ALA A 81 -8.71 -8.49 -4.45
C ALA A 81 -9.02 -6.98 -4.30
N SER A 82 -9.73 -6.43 -5.28
CA SER A 82 -10.13 -5.02 -5.30
C SER A 82 -11.39 -4.77 -4.48
N LEU A 83 -11.57 -3.53 -4.02
CA LEU A 83 -12.80 -3.06 -3.41
C LEU A 83 -13.93 -3.04 -4.46
N PRO A 84 -15.09 -3.65 -4.20
CA PRO A 84 -16.28 -3.46 -5.02
C PRO A 84 -16.63 -1.98 -5.12
N LYS A 85 -17.08 -1.53 -6.29
CA LYS A 85 -17.42 -0.10 -6.52
C LYS A 85 -18.50 0.42 -5.57
N SER A 86 -19.46 -0.42 -5.20
CA SER A 86 -20.50 -0.08 -4.21
C SER A 86 -19.92 0.18 -2.81
N ILE A 87 -18.93 -0.61 -2.40
CA ILE A 87 -18.21 -0.43 -1.13
C ILE A 87 -17.28 0.79 -1.19
N ALA A 88 -16.52 0.94 -2.27
CA ALA A 88 -15.71 2.13 -2.48
C ALA A 88 -16.54 3.42 -2.42
N LYS A 89 -17.77 3.42 -2.99
CA LYS A 89 -18.70 4.53 -2.88
C LYS A 89 -19.08 4.85 -1.44
N GLN A 90 -19.36 3.84 -0.62
CA GLN A 90 -19.68 4.03 0.80
C GLN A 90 -18.49 4.65 1.56
N ILE A 91 -17.28 4.10 1.37
CA ILE A 91 -16.04 4.62 1.97
C ILE A 91 -15.83 6.09 1.60
N LEU A 92 -15.87 6.42 0.30
CA LEU A 92 -15.67 7.78 -0.18
C LEU A 92 -16.74 8.74 0.32
N THR A 93 -17.99 8.28 0.51
CA THR A 93 -19.06 9.09 1.10
C THR A 93 -18.82 9.36 2.59
N VAL A 94 -18.28 8.39 3.33
CA VAL A 94 -17.86 8.61 4.72
C VAL A 94 -16.70 9.62 4.76
N PHE A 95 -15.69 9.47 3.89
CA PHE A 95 -14.56 10.40 3.82
C PHE A 95 -15.03 11.85 3.55
N GLU A 96 -15.92 12.03 2.58
CA GLU A 96 -16.50 13.36 2.29
C GLU A 96 -17.21 13.97 3.50
N ARG A 97 -17.99 13.16 4.25
CA ARG A 97 -18.70 13.61 5.45
C ARG A 97 -17.75 14.12 6.53
N HIS A 98 -16.59 13.49 6.68
CA HIS A 98 -15.57 13.88 7.65
C HIS A 98 -14.56 14.90 7.11
N GLY A 99 -14.69 15.33 5.85
CA GLY A 99 -13.73 16.22 5.20
C GLY A 99 -12.34 15.60 5.01
N ALA A 100 -12.26 14.25 4.97
CA ALA A 100 -11.03 13.52 4.76
C ALA A 100 -10.67 13.40 3.28
N PHE A 101 -9.42 13.64 2.93
CA PHE A 101 -8.92 13.44 1.57
C PHE A 101 -8.59 11.97 1.34
N ALA A 102 -9.06 11.43 0.21
CA ALA A 102 -8.82 10.04 -0.17
C ALA A 102 -7.56 9.91 -1.05
N ASP A 103 -6.61 9.14 -0.57
CA ASP A 103 -5.50 8.59 -1.35
C ASP A 103 -5.96 7.23 -1.91
N ILE A 104 -6.12 7.11 -3.22
CA ILE A 104 -6.72 5.93 -3.84
C ILE A 104 -5.66 5.22 -4.69
N ALA A 105 -5.46 3.93 -4.44
CA ALA A 105 -4.59 3.09 -5.24
C ALA A 105 -5.40 2.32 -6.29
N THR A 106 -5.03 2.48 -7.55
CA THR A 106 -5.62 1.80 -8.70
C THR A 106 -4.53 1.18 -9.58
N GLU A 107 -4.90 0.55 -10.67
CA GLU A 107 -3.93 0.08 -11.69
C GLU A 107 -3.10 1.22 -12.30
N TYR A 108 -3.59 2.45 -12.23
CA TYR A 108 -2.85 3.64 -12.69
C TYR A 108 -1.87 4.18 -11.64
N GLY A 109 -1.71 3.50 -10.52
CA GLY A 109 -0.96 3.99 -9.36
C GLY A 109 -1.82 4.87 -8.46
N LYS A 110 -1.20 5.91 -7.88
CA LYS A 110 -1.91 6.87 -7.03
C LYS A 110 -2.94 7.66 -7.81
N THR A 111 -4.13 7.74 -7.24
CA THR A 111 -5.31 8.38 -7.84
C THR A 111 -5.97 9.27 -6.80
N SER A 112 -6.51 10.42 -7.22
CA SER A 112 -7.29 11.32 -6.38
C SER A 112 -8.59 11.71 -7.06
N ILE A 113 -9.64 11.88 -6.26
CA ILE A 113 -10.93 12.47 -6.65
C ILE A 113 -11.04 13.96 -6.25
N THR A 114 -10.03 14.47 -5.57
CA THR A 114 -9.87 15.87 -5.22
C THR A 114 -9.01 16.55 -6.27
N ASP A 115 -9.37 17.74 -6.72
CA ASP A 115 -8.56 18.45 -7.70
C ASP A 115 -7.15 18.77 -7.17
N LYS A 116 -6.22 18.91 -8.12
CA LYS A 116 -4.79 19.07 -7.82
C LYS A 116 -4.48 20.27 -6.93
N ASN A 117 -5.16 21.40 -7.14
CA ASN A 117 -4.85 22.62 -6.41
C ASN A 117 -5.34 22.54 -4.97
N THR A 118 -6.53 22.00 -4.77
CA THR A 118 -7.10 21.72 -3.44
C THR A 118 -6.22 20.75 -2.67
N LEU A 119 -5.78 19.65 -3.32
CA LEU A 119 -4.89 18.68 -2.70
C LEU A 119 -3.55 19.30 -2.29
N LEU A 120 -2.91 20.06 -3.19
CA LEU A 120 -1.66 20.77 -2.88
C LEU A 120 -1.82 21.77 -1.75
N SER A 121 -2.93 22.52 -1.73
CA SER A 121 -3.24 23.49 -0.67
C SER A 121 -3.41 22.81 0.69
N TYR A 122 -4.13 21.70 0.74
CA TYR A 122 -4.32 20.92 1.95
C TYR A 122 -2.99 20.42 2.52
N TYR A 123 -2.16 19.79 1.69
CA TYR A 123 -0.87 19.30 2.15
C TYR A 123 0.03 20.43 2.63
N LYS A 124 0.07 21.57 1.93
CA LYS A 124 0.91 22.70 2.30
C LYS A 124 0.50 23.34 3.62
N ASN A 125 -0.81 23.48 3.85
CA ASN A 125 -1.33 24.27 4.96
C ASN A 125 -1.67 23.44 6.20
N GLU A 126 -1.98 22.14 6.02
CA GLU A 126 -2.43 21.26 7.09
C GLU A 126 -1.42 20.13 7.38
N VAL A 127 -1.02 19.37 6.35
CA VAL A 127 -0.23 18.16 6.53
C VAL A 127 1.23 18.47 6.88
N PHE A 128 1.90 19.32 6.10
CA PHE A 128 3.32 19.63 6.33
C PHE A 128 3.59 20.27 7.69
N PRO A 129 2.81 21.27 8.15
CA PRO A 129 2.99 21.83 9.48
C PRO A 129 2.78 20.81 10.61
N ALA A 130 1.77 19.94 10.48
CA ALA A 130 1.48 18.90 11.47
C ALA A 130 2.58 17.83 11.52
N VAL A 131 3.08 17.39 10.35
CA VAL A 131 4.19 16.43 10.22
C VAL A 131 5.48 16.99 10.85
N GLU A 132 5.78 18.27 10.61
CA GLU A 132 6.95 18.94 11.19
C GLU A 132 6.85 19.00 12.72
N GLN A 133 5.67 19.32 13.27
CA GLN A 133 5.43 19.33 14.72
C GLN A 133 5.57 17.94 15.36
N GLU A 134 5.18 16.88 14.68
CA GLU A 134 5.27 15.51 15.18
C GLU A 134 6.64 14.85 14.91
N GLY A 135 7.55 15.53 14.21
CA GLY A 135 8.86 15.00 13.84
C GLY A 135 8.81 13.82 12.86
N ILE A 136 7.71 13.70 12.12
CA ILE A 136 7.49 12.63 11.13
C ILE A 136 8.06 13.07 9.79
N VAL A 137 8.75 12.19 9.09
CA VAL A 137 9.33 12.49 7.76
C VAL A 137 8.62 11.66 6.70
N TYR A 138 7.50 12.14 6.16
CA TYR A 138 6.88 11.54 4.97
C TYR A 138 7.56 11.99 3.67
N PHE A 139 7.94 13.26 3.59
CA PHE A 139 8.67 13.86 2.47
C PHE A 139 9.76 14.76 3.02
N ARG A 140 10.96 14.66 2.45
CA ARG A 140 12.08 15.49 2.89
C ARG A 140 11.90 16.97 2.52
N THR A 141 11.21 17.23 1.40
CA THR A 141 10.98 18.58 0.91
C THR A 141 9.59 18.71 0.25
N TRP A 142 9.10 19.97 0.19
CA TRP A 142 7.92 20.31 -0.62
C TRP A 142 8.09 19.88 -2.08
N HIS A 143 9.30 19.96 -2.62
CA HIS A 143 9.59 19.54 -4.00
C HIS A 143 9.31 18.05 -4.20
N ASP A 144 9.76 17.20 -3.28
CA ASP A 144 9.54 15.74 -3.35
C ASP A 144 8.04 15.41 -3.35
N PHE A 145 7.27 16.12 -2.50
CA PHE A 145 5.82 15.98 -2.47
C PHE A 145 5.17 16.43 -3.77
N ALA A 146 5.53 17.62 -4.28
CA ALA A 146 4.99 18.14 -5.54
C ALA A 146 5.30 17.22 -6.72
N MET A 147 6.48 16.62 -6.74
CA MET A 147 6.88 15.61 -7.73
C MET A 147 6.03 14.33 -7.59
N MET A 148 5.69 13.90 -6.39
CA MET A 148 4.78 12.78 -6.18
C MET A 148 3.37 13.12 -6.70
N VAL A 149 2.84 14.31 -6.35
CA VAL A 149 1.52 14.76 -6.80
C VAL A 149 1.46 14.90 -8.33
N SER A 150 2.57 15.21 -9.00
CA SER A 150 2.61 15.28 -10.46
C SER A 150 2.33 13.95 -11.15
N LYS A 151 2.49 12.83 -10.44
CA LYS A 151 2.24 11.46 -10.94
C LYS A 151 0.85 10.93 -10.55
N VAL A 152 0.08 11.69 -9.77
CA VAL A 152 -1.28 11.32 -9.38
C VAL A 152 -2.22 11.47 -10.56
N ARG A 153 -3.05 10.46 -10.81
CA ARG A 153 -4.15 10.57 -11.75
C ARG A 153 -5.36 11.21 -11.06
N PHE A 154 -5.88 12.30 -11.62
CA PHE A 154 -7.02 13.01 -11.08
C PHE A 154 -8.31 12.65 -11.81
N PHE A 155 -9.37 12.42 -11.04
CA PHE A 155 -10.74 12.24 -11.52
C PHE A 155 -11.63 13.39 -11.05
N GLU A 156 -12.63 13.75 -11.85
CA GLU A 156 -13.63 14.76 -11.48
C GLU A 156 -14.64 14.16 -10.49
N GLY A 157 -14.23 14.06 -9.21
CA GLY A 157 -15.05 13.51 -8.15
C GLY A 157 -15.19 11.98 -8.17
N LYS A 158 -15.88 11.47 -7.16
CA LYS A 158 -16.01 10.01 -6.95
C LYS A 158 -16.81 9.30 -8.04
N GLU A 159 -17.83 9.94 -8.61
CA GLU A 159 -18.67 9.28 -9.63
C GLU A 159 -17.88 9.00 -10.92
N SER A 160 -16.96 9.91 -11.30
CA SER A 160 -16.08 9.69 -12.45
C SER A 160 -15.14 8.49 -12.22
N LEU A 161 -14.56 8.35 -11.04
CA LEU A 161 -13.73 7.20 -10.67
C LEU A 161 -14.53 5.90 -10.62
N LEU A 162 -15.71 5.95 -9.99
CA LEU A 162 -16.56 4.76 -9.82
C LEU A 162 -17.15 4.26 -11.15
N GLY A 163 -17.35 5.15 -12.12
CA GLY A 163 -17.79 4.82 -13.46
C GLY A 163 -16.73 4.15 -14.34
N CYS A 164 -15.45 4.19 -13.96
CA CYS A 164 -14.39 3.48 -14.67
C CYS A 164 -14.35 1.99 -14.29
N GLU A 165 -13.91 1.14 -15.21
CA GLU A 165 -13.70 -0.30 -14.94
C GLU A 165 -12.45 -0.59 -14.10
N THR A 166 -11.57 0.42 -13.89
CA THR A 166 -10.32 0.26 -13.14
C THR A 166 -10.55 -0.30 -11.73
N PRO A 167 -9.79 -1.31 -11.30
CA PRO A 167 -9.89 -1.82 -9.94
C PRO A 167 -9.39 -0.80 -8.93
N ILE A 168 -10.06 -0.73 -7.78
CA ILE A 168 -9.63 0.06 -6.62
C ILE A 168 -9.00 -0.91 -5.62
N TYR A 169 -7.69 -0.81 -5.45
CA TYR A 169 -6.93 -1.73 -4.59
C TYR A 169 -6.98 -1.32 -3.12
N LYS A 170 -6.85 -0.01 -2.86
CA LYS A 170 -6.78 0.55 -1.52
C LYS A 170 -7.34 1.98 -1.53
N ILE A 171 -8.01 2.37 -0.45
CA ILE A 171 -8.36 3.75 -0.13
C ILE A 171 -7.74 4.06 1.21
N SER A 172 -7.00 5.14 1.32
CA SER A 172 -6.34 5.56 2.55
C SER A 172 -6.47 7.07 2.77
N THR A 173 -6.27 7.48 4.02
CA THR A 173 -6.19 8.90 4.37
C THR A 173 -5.17 9.09 5.49
N THR A 174 -4.61 10.29 5.56
CA THR A 174 -3.85 10.78 6.72
C THR A 174 -4.57 12.01 7.24
N PHE A 175 -4.87 12.02 8.54
CA PHE A 175 -5.67 13.06 9.16
C PHE A 175 -5.17 13.36 10.56
N PHE A 176 -4.76 14.59 10.81
CA PHE A 176 -4.07 14.96 12.07
C PHE A 176 -5.03 15.37 13.20
N ASP A 177 -6.30 15.64 12.91
CA ASP A 177 -7.34 15.84 13.91
C ASP A 177 -7.77 14.48 14.48
N GLN A 178 -7.38 14.20 15.73
CA GLN A 178 -7.60 12.89 16.36
C GLN A 178 -9.09 12.57 16.57
N ASP A 179 -9.91 13.57 16.87
CA ASP A 179 -11.35 13.34 17.07
C ASP A 179 -12.02 12.98 15.75
N LYS A 180 -11.66 13.68 14.68
CA LYS A 180 -12.19 13.41 13.34
C LYS A 180 -11.72 12.06 12.78
N ILE A 181 -10.44 11.69 12.94
CA ILE A 181 -9.98 10.39 12.44
C ILE A 181 -10.61 9.23 13.23
N ASN A 182 -10.83 9.38 14.53
CA ASN A 182 -11.51 8.37 15.33
C ASN A 182 -12.97 8.23 14.90
N ALA A 183 -13.71 9.33 14.74
CA ALA A 183 -15.08 9.32 14.24
C ALA A 183 -15.19 8.70 12.82
N LEU A 184 -14.22 8.98 11.95
CA LEU A 184 -14.14 8.37 10.62
C LEU A 184 -13.89 6.86 10.73
N LYS A 185 -12.99 6.40 11.61
CA LYS A 185 -12.74 4.98 11.85
C LYS A 185 -14.00 4.25 12.34
N ASP A 186 -14.73 4.85 13.26
CA ASP A 186 -15.98 4.28 13.79
C ASP A 186 -17.03 4.11 12.68
N ASP A 187 -17.22 5.10 11.82
CA ASP A 187 -18.14 5.01 10.68
C ASP A 187 -17.69 3.97 9.64
N ILE A 188 -16.39 3.80 9.42
CA ILE A 188 -15.84 2.79 8.51
C ILE A 188 -16.02 1.36 9.06
N HIS A 189 -15.91 1.15 10.38
CA HIS A 189 -16.13 -0.16 11.00
C HIS A 189 -17.55 -0.73 10.78
N GLY A 190 -18.52 0.13 10.46
CA GLY A 190 -19.88 -0.26 10.12
C GLY A 190 -20.07 -0.81 8.71
N ILE A 191 -19.03 -0.81 7.86
CA ILE A 191 -19.09 -1.28 6.47
C ILE A 191 -18.54 -2.70 6.37
N ASP A 192 -19.34 -3.63 5.83
CA ASP A 192 -18.94 -5.04 5.66
C ASP A 192 -17.89 -5.21 4.53
N GLN A 193 -17.22 -6.36 4.58
CA GLN A 193 -16.22 -6.81 3.57
C GLN A 193 -14.97 -5.94 3.47
N LEU A 194 -14.68 -5.16 4.50
CA LEU A 194 -13.47 -4.34 4.59
C LEU A 194 -12.43 -4.96 5.52
N HIS A 195 -11.18 -4.65 5.22
CA HIS A 195 -10.07 -4.73 6.15
C HIS A 195 -9.52 -3.32 6.32
N ALA A 196 -9.71 -2.75 7.50
CA ALA A 196 -9.28 -1.41 7.87
C ALA A 196 -8.19 -1.49 8.92
N VAL A 197 -7.03 -0.91 8.64
CA VAL A 197 -5.88 -0.90 9.55
C VAL A 197 -5.30 0.51 9.65
N SER A 198 -4.67 0.80 10.78
CA SER A 198 -3.86 2.00 10.98
C SER A 198 -2.42 1.59 11.26
N THR A 199 -1.46 2.19 10.56
CA THR A 199 -0.03 2.03 10.81
C THR A 199 0.49 3.10 11.77
N SER A 200 -0.28 4.18 11.94
CA SER A 200 -0.06 5.25 12.90
C SER A 200 -1.39 5.74 13.50
N LYS A 201 -1.31 6.66 14.48
CA LYS A 201 -2.52 7.30 15.03
C LYS A 201 -3.26 8.16 14.01
N ASN A 202 -2.56 8.66 12.99
CA ASN A 202 -3.04 9.67 12.05
C ASN A 202 -3.51 9.09 10.70
N ASP A 203 -3.44 7.78 10.50
CA ASP A 203 -3.77 7.16 9.22
C ASP A 203 -4.88 6.12 9.32
N LEU A 204 -5.45 5.84 8.18
CA LEU A 204 -6.35 4.71 7.96
C LEU A 204 -6.13 4.17 6.55
N GLU A 205 -5.82 2.88 6.45
CA GLU A 205 -5.77 2.14 5.20
C GLU A 205 -6.95 1.18 5.12
N ILE A 206 -7.67 1.19 4.00
CA ILE A 206 -8.85 0.36 3.77
C ILE A 206 -8.65 -0.44 2.50
N THR A 207 -8.73 -1.76 2.63
CA THR A 207 -8.67 -2.72 1.53
C THR A 207 -9.87 -3.65 1.58
N HIS A 208 -10.05 -4.48 0.57
CA HIS A 208 -11.01 -5.58 0.62
C HIS A 208 -10.59 -6.59 1.69
N VAL A 209 -11.55 -7.24 2.38
CA VAL A 209 -11.28 -8.23 3.44
C VAL A 209 -10.33 -9.35 3.00
N ASN A 210 -10.31 -9.70 1.71
CA ASN A 210 -9.39 -10.68 1.14
C ASN A 210 -8.04 -10.09 0.69
N ALA A 211 -7.83 -8.79 0.85
CA ALA A 211 -6.59 -8.09 0.49
C ALA A 211 -5.73 -7.85 1.73
N GLN A 212 -5.37 -8.93 2.42
CA GLN A 212 -4.45 -8.91 3.55
C GLN A 212 -3.14 -9.59 3.14
N LYS A 213 -2.01 -9.09 3.63
CA LYS A 213 -0.67 -9.61 3.30
C LYS A 213 -0.57 -11.12 3.52
N GLY A 214 -1.04 -11.62 4.67
CA GLY A 214 -1.02 -13.05 5.00
C GLY A 214 -1.91 -13.88 4.07
N THR A 215 -3.15 -13.43 3.82
CA THR A 215 -4.09 -14.11 2.92
C THR A 215 -3.56 -14.16 1.49
N ALA A 216 -3.00 -13.06 0.99
CA ALA A 216 -2.40 -12.99 -0.34
C ALA A 216 -1.17 -13.91 -0.47
N LEU A 217 -0.32 -13.96 0.59
CA LEU A 217 0.84 -14.84 0.64
C LEU A 217 0.45 -16.32 0.60
N LEU A 218 -0.56 -16.71 1.37
CA LEU A 218 -1.07 -18.10 1.35
C LEU A 218 -1.64 -18.46 -0.02
N ARG A 219 -2.39 -17.56 -0.65
CA ARG A 219 -2.91 -17.74 -2.01
C ARG A 219 -1.77 -17.88 -3.03
N TYR A 220 -0.75 -17.05 -2.95
CA TYR A 220 0.45 -17.16 -3.79
C TYR A 220 1.15 -18.51 -3.58
N ALA A 221 1.37 -18.92 -2.32
CA ALA A 221 2.02 -20.19 -1.99
C ALA A 221 1.29 -21.40 -2.58
N GLN A 222 -0.05 -21.37 -2.61
CA GLN A 222 -0.85 -22.43 -3.24
C GLN A 222 -0.54 -22.59 -4.73
N THR A 223 -0.30 -21.51 -5.48
CA THR A 223 0.08 -21.58 -6.90
C THR A 223 1.42 -22.28 -7.12
N LYS A 224 2.31 -22.18 -6.13
CA LYS A 224 3.64 -22.83 -6.16
C LYS A 224 3.63 -24.21 -5.48
N LYS A 225 2.48 -24.71 -5.05
CA LYS A 225 2.32 -25.98 -4.29
C LYS A 225 3.20 -26.00 -3.04
N ILE A 226 3.20 -24.88 -2.30
CA ILE A 226 3.94 -24.68 -1.05
C ILE A 226 2.93 -24.64 0.10
N THR A 227 3.17 -25.43 1.14
CA THR A 227 2.33 -25.47 2.34
C THR A 227 2.70 -24.36 3.33
N PRO A 228 1.81 -23.93 4.22
CA PRO A 228 2.12 -22.88 5.21
C PRO A 228 3.35 -23.19 6.06
N SER A 229 3.60 -24.45 6.43
CA SER A 229 4.78 -24.87 7.20
C SER A 229 6.11 -24.73 6.43
N GLN A 230 6.07 -24.43 5.15
CA GLN A 230 7.23 -24.21 4.28
C GLN A 230 7.46 -22.73 3.96
N ILE A 231 6.69 -21.84 4.59
CA ILE A 231 6.78 -20.39 4.41
C ILE A 231 7.52 -19.78 5.61
N LEU A 232 8.45 -18.89 5.34
CA LEU A 232 9.00 -17.95 6.32
C LEU A 232 8.62 -16.55 5.88
N ALA A 233 7.94 -15.81 6.75
CA ALA A 233 7.60 -14.40 6.53
C ALA A 233 8.32 -13.54 7.56
N VAL A 234 8.76 -12.35 7.13
CA VAL A 234 9.38 -11.33 7.99
C VAL A 234 8.74 -9.97 7.70
N GLY A 235 8.49 -9.20 8.75
CA GLY A 235 7.90 -7.87 8.69
C GLY A 235 8.09 -7.16 10.04
N ASP A 236 7.77 -5.88 10.09
CA ASP A 236 8.00 -5.02 11.26
C ASP A 236 6.71 -4.40 11.83
N SER A 237 5.57 -4.60 11.16
CA SER A 237 4.31 -3.95 11.53
C SER A 237 3.13 -4.91 11.68
N GLY A 238 2.04 -4.42 12.30
CA GLY A 238 0.86 -5.24 12.60
C GLY A 238 0.12 -5.80 11.38
N ASN A 239 0.31 -5.22 10.19
CA ASN A 239 -0.27 -5.74 8.94
C ASN A 239 0.53 -6.91 8.33
N ASP A 240 1.64 -7.30 8.96
CA ASP A 240 2.48 -8.45 8.58
C ASP A 240 2.09 -9.75 9.33
N LEU A 241 1.18 -9.66 10.29
CA LEU A 241 0.70 -10.75 11.13
C LEU A 241 -0.41 -11.58 10.46
#